data_319cf189cc137f46ba320c2dc137b3df
#
_entry.id   319cf189cc137f46ba320c2dc137b3df
#
_cell.length_a   1.000
_cell.length_b   1.000
_cell.length_c   1.000
_cell.angle_alpha   90.00
_cell.angle_beta   90.00
_cell.angle_gamma   90.00
#
_symmetry.space_group_name_H-M   'P 1'
#
loop_
_entity.id
_entity.type
_entity.pdbx_description
1 polymer ?
#
loop_
_entity_poly.entity_id
_entity_poly.type
_entity_poly.pdbx_seq_one_letter_code
_entity_poly.pdbx_strand_id
1 'polypeptide(L)'
;MTDIFQGLNVRQREAVEATEGRIRVVAGAGTGKTKALTHRYAYIVNVLGIDPANILCLTFTNKAAAEMRSRISAMVQSGDYNDFVCTLHGFCVKFLRQEIYRIGFPKSFTVLDEEDSKALAKQAMDELGI
;
A
#
# COMPACT_ATOMS: atom_id res chain seq x y z
N MET A 1 -19.82 3.90 -18.04
CA MET A 1 -19.13 2.96 -17.11
C MET A 1 -17.91 2.42 -17.84
N THR A 2 -16.71 2.69 -17.38
CA THR A 2 -15.50 2.12 -17.99
C THR A 2 -15.51 0.62 -17.69
N ASP A 3 -15.35 -0.22 -18.71
CA ASP A 3 -15.27 -1.68 -18.54
C ASP A 3 -14.00 -2.00 -17.74
N ILE A 4 -14.17 -2.40 -16.48
CA ILE A 4 -13.08 -2.74 -15.56
C ILE A 4 -12.21 -3.88 -16.09
N PHE A 5 -12.71 -4.69 -16.99
CA PHE A 5 -11.98 -5.83 -17.56
C PHE A 5 -11.29 -5.50 -18.89
N GLN A 6 -11.45 -4.29 -19.38
CA GLN A 6 -10.89 -3.90 -20.68
C GLN A 6 -9.36 -4.11 -20.74
N GLY A 7 -8.94 -4.90 -21.74
CA GLY A 7 -7.52 -5.18 -21.99
C GLY A 7 -6.88 -6.16 -20.99
N LEU A 8 -7.66 -6.85 -20.17
CA LEU A 8 -7.19 -7.97 -19.36
C LEU A 8 -7.28 -9.28 -20.16
N ASN A 9 -6.29 -10.15 -20.00
CA ASN A 9 -6.38 -11.53 -20.45
C ASN A 9 -7.20 -12.36 -19.44
N VAL A 10 -7.56 -13.60 -19.85
CA VAL A 10 -8.38 -14.51 -19.03
C VAL A 10 -7.82 -14.70 -17.62
N ARG A 11 -6.51 -14.95 -17.49
CA ARG A 11 -5.86 -15.18 -16.18
C ARG A 11 -5.83 -13.93 -15.31
N GLN A 12 -5.64 -12.77 -15.92
CA GLN A 12 -5.71 -11.49 -15.20
C GLN A 12 -7.13 -11.22 -14.72
N ARG A 13 -8.15 -11.53 -15.55
CA ARG A 13 -9.55 -11.40 -15.16
C ARG A 13 -9.90 -12.33 -13.99
N GLU A 14 -9.52 -13.59 -14.06
CA GLU A 14 -9.67 -14.53 -12.93
C GLU A 14 -9.07 -13.97 -11.63
N ALA A 15 -7.85 -13.40 -11.70
CA ALA A 15 -7.20 -12.81 -10.55
C ALA A 15 -7.91 -11.54 -10.03
N VAL A 16 -8.58 -10.78 -10.87
CA VAL A 16 -9.38 -9.59 -10.49
C VAL A 16 -10.67 -10.01 -9.79
N GLU A 17 -11.39 -10.99 -10.34
CA GLU A 17 -12.70 -11.47 -9.83
C GLU A 17 -12.57 -12.31 -8.55
N ALA A 18 -11.45 -13.00 -8.35
CA ALA A 18 -11.21 -13.83 -7.16
C ALA A 18 -10.97 -12.94 -5.92
N THR A 19 -12.01 -12.55 -5.19
CA THR A 19 -11.92 -11.62 -4.04
C THR A 19 -12.07 -12.31 -2.70
N GLU A 20 -12.53 -13.54 -2.67
CA GLU A 20 -12.75 -14.28 -1.44
C GLU A 20 -11.53 -15.11 -1.01
N GLY A 21 -11.27 -15.13 0.29
CA GLY A 21 -10.24 -15.95 0.89
C GLY A 21 -8.80 -15.47 0.61
N ARG A 22 -7.85 -16.39 0.73
CA ARG A 22 -6.42 -16.11 0.55
C ARG A 22 -5.98 -16.51 -0.85
N ILE A 23 -5.62 -15.54 -1.66
CA ILE A 23 -5.27 -15.74 -3.07
C ILE A 23 -3.79 -15.43 -3.29
N ARG A 24 -3.09 -16.36 -3.92
CA ARG A 24 -1.71 -16.18 -4.37
C ARG A 24 -1.67 -16.18 -5.89
N VAL A 25 -1.22 -15.08 -6.47
CA VAL A 25 -0.99 -14.95 -7.93
C VAL A 25 0.50 -15.05 -8.21
N VAL A 26 0.90 -16.03 -9.02
CA VAL A 26 2.28 -16.21 -9.47
C VAL A 26 2.38 -15.74 -10.92
N ALA A 27 3.23 -14.75 -11.16
CA ALA A 27 3.39 -14.15 -12.48
C ALA A 27 4.81 -13.62 -12.69
N GLY A 28 5.36 -13.85 -13.88
CA GLY A 28 6.70 -13.39 -14.27
C GLY A 28 6.81 -11.86 -14.41
N ALA A 29 8.02 -11.38 -14.67
CA ALA A 29 8.23 -9.96 -14.99
C ALA A 29 7.51 -9.59 -16.30
N GLY A 30 6.98 -8.38 -16.40
CA GLY A 30 6.30 -7.90 -17.61
C GLY A 30 4.92 -8.50 -17.91
N THR A 31 4.40 -9.43 -17.11
CA THR A 31 3.11 -10.10 -17.33
C THR A 31 1.87 -9.26 -16.97
N GLY A 32 2.06 -8.02 -16.54
CA GLY A 32 0.95 -7.13 -16.19
C GLY A 32 0.42 -7.31 -14.76
N LYS A 33 1.23 -7.80 -13.80
CA LYS A 33 0.84 -7.92 -12.39
C LYS A 33 0.23 -6.65 -11.81
N THR A 34 0.91 -5.52 -12.00
CA THR A 34 0.44 -4.22 -11.51
C THR A 34 -0.88 -3.83 -12.16
N LYS A 35 -1.06 -4.13 -13.46
CA LYS A 35 -2.32 -3.91 -14.16
C LYS A 35 -3.45 -4.72 -13.51
N ALA A 36 -3.25 -6.02 -13.34
CA ALA A 36 -4.25 -6.88 -12.68
C ALA A 36 -4.58 -6.38 -11.27
N LEU A 37 -3.57 -5.96 -10.48
CA LEU A 37 -3.79 -5.46 -9.12
C LEU A 37 -4.58 -4.14 -9.09
N THR A 38 -4.31 -3.20 -9.99
CA THR A 38 -5.07 -1.94 -10.08
C THR A 38 -6.50 -2.16 -10.54
N HIS A 39 -6.73 -3.08 -11.51
CA HIS A 39 -8.06 -3.46 -11.93
C HIS A 39 -8.83 -4.20 -10.82
N ARG A 40 -8.15 -5.06 -10.04
CA ARG A 40 -8.74 -5.71 -8.86
C ARG A 40 -9.18 -4.69 -7.82
N TYR A 41 -8.36 -3.68 -7.52
CA TYR A 41 -8.74 -2.60 -6.62
C TYR A 41 -10.00 -1.88 -7.12
N ALA A 42 -10.02 -1.49 -8.40
CA ALA A 42 -11.17 -0.85 -9.01
C ALA A 42 -12.42 -1.75 -9.01
N TYR A 43 -12.26 -3.06 -9.21
CA TYR A 43 -13.35 -4.03 -9.12
C TYR A 43 -13.95 -4.10 -7.70
N ILE A 44 -13.11 -4.16 -6.68
CA ILE A 44 -13.53 -4.20 -5.28
C ILE A 44 -14.31 -2.92 -4.92
N VAL A 45 -13.87 -1.75 -5.37
CA VAL A 45 -14.54 -0.48 -5.08
C VAL A 45 -15.81 -0.31 -5.93
N ASN A 46 -15.70 -0.41 -7.26
CA ASN A 46 -16.78 -0.01 -8.17
C ASN A 46 -17.86 -1.08 -8.35
N VAL A 47 -17.51 -2.37 -8.23
CA VAL A 47 -18.45 -3.48 -8.45
C VAL A 47 -18.94 -4.04 -7.13
N LEU A 48 -18.04 -4.29 -6.17
CA LEU A 48 -18.43 -4.84 -4.87
C LEU A 48 -18.86 -3.75 -3.88
N GLY A 49 -18.66 -2.47 -4.20
CA GLY A 49 -19.08 -1.35 -3.34
C GLY A 49 -18.30 -1.22 -2.03
N ILE A 50 -17.11 -1.79 -1.97
CA ILE A 50 -16.27 -1.71 -0.77
C ILE A 50 -15.62 -0.33 -0.69
N ASP A 51 -15.79 0.33 0.47
CA ASP A 51 -15.19 1.61 0.73
C ASP A 51 -13.64 1.52 0.62
N PRO A 52 -12.98 2.41 -0.15
CA PRO A 52 -11.53 2.49 -0.22
C PRO A 52 -10.84 2.53 1.16
N ALA A 53 -11.46 3.09 2.18
CA ALA A 53 -10.94 3.10 3.56
C ALA A 53 -10.74 1.70 4.16
N ASN A 54 -11.42 0.70 3.62
CA ASN A 54 -11.32 -0.70 4.06
C ASN A 54 -10.35 -1.54 3.20
N ILE A 55 -9.61 -0.92 2.27
CA ILE A 55 -8.71 -1.62 1.35
C ILE A 55 -7.27 -1.20 1.62
N LEU A 56 -6.42 -2.13 2.02
CA LEU A 56 -4.98 -1.92 2.14
C LEU A 56 -4.29 -2.48 0.89
N CYS A 57 -3.61 -1.61 0.15
CA CYS A 57 -2.83 -1.98 -1.04
C CYS A 57 -1.36 -1.61 -0.84
N LEU A 58 -0.52 -2.63 -0.70
CA LEU A 58 0.89 -2.44 -0.39
C LEU A 58 1.78 -2.65 -1.61
N THR A 59 2.81 -1.81 -1.72
CA THR A 59 3.88 -1.91 -2.70
C THR A 59 5.24 -1.89 -2.03
N PHE A 60 6.28 -2.21 -2.79
CA PHE A 60 7.65 -2.24 -2.26
C PHE A 60 8.31 -0.85 -2.23
N THR A 61 8.01 0.00 -3.21
CA THR A 61 8.64 1.32 -3.35
C THR A 61 7.63 2.45 -3.40
N ASN A 62 8.04 3.64 -2.97
CA ASN A 62 7.21 4.84 -3.05
C ASN A 62 6.86 5.21 -4.49
N LYS A 63 7.77 4.96 -5.45
CA LYS A 63 7.51 5.17 -6.88
C LYS A 63 6.37 4.25 -7.36
N ALA A 64 6.43 2.95 -7.02
CA ALA A 64 5.38 2.01 -7.37
C ALA A 64 4.04 2.35 -6.71
N ALA A 65 4.05 2.83 -5.45
CA ALA A 65 2.86 3.29 -4.77
C ALA A 65 2.23 4.52 -5.47
N ALA A 66 3.04 5.49 -5.88
CA ALA A 66 2.58 6.67 -6.60
C ALA A 66 1.97 6.29 -7.98
N GLU A 67 2.65 5.41 -8.73
CA GLU A 67 2.15 4.91 -10.01
C GLU A 67 0.83 4.14 -9.85
N MET A 68 0.74 3.31 -8.82
CA MET A 68 -0.49 2.56 -8.53
C MET A 68 -1.64 3.49 -8.16
N ARG A 69 -1.42 4.50 -7.31
CA ARG A 69 -2.43 5.53 -7.01
C ARG A 69 -2.92 6.23 -8.26
N SER A 70 -2.00 6.68 -9.12
CA SER A 70 -2.36 7.33 -10.39
C SER A 70 -3.23 6.45 -11.29
N ARG A 71 -2.94 5.15 -11.37
CA ARG A 71 -3.73 4.20 -12.17
C ARG A 71 -5.10 3.93 -11.56
N ILE A 72 -5.17 3.75 -10.24
CA ILE A 72 -6.42 3.56 -9.52
C ILE A 72 -7.29 4.79 -9.68
N SER A 73 -6.72 6.00 -9.57
CA SER A 73 -7.44 7.26 -9.70
C SER A 73 -8.13 7.44 -11.05
N ALA A 74 -7.58 6.88 -12.09
CA ALA A 74 -8.20 6.91 -13.42
C ALA A 74 -9.40 5.95 -13.57
N MET A 75 -9.56 4.97 -12.66
CA MET A 75 -10.57 3.92 -12.73
C MET A 75 -11.65 4.01 -11.66
N VAL A 76 -11.35 4.64 -10.53
CA VAL A 76 -12.26 4.78 -9.38
C VAL A 76 -12.80 6.21 -9.34
N GLN A 77 -14.12 6.36 -9.39
CA GLN A 77 -14.80 7.67 -9.49
C GLN A 77 -14.91 8.41 -8.15
N SER A 78 -14.64 7.77 -7.02
CA SER A 78 -14.70 8.40 -5.71
C SER A 78 -13.42 9.19 -5.45
N GLY A 79 -13.55 10.51 -5.20
CA GLY A 79 -12.44 11.43 -5.00
C GLY A 79 -11.58 11.18 -3.75
N ASP A 80 -11.97 10.26 -2.88
CA ASP A 80 -11.24 9.88 -1.69
C ASP A 80 -10.43 8.62 -1.94
N TYR A 81 -9.25 8.80 -2.60
CA TYR A 81 -8.27 7.72 -2.64
C TYR A 81 -7.74 7.50 -1.25
N ASN A 82 -7.88 6.27 -0.85
CA ASN A 82 -7.35 5.81 0.39
C ASN A 82 -5.84 6.04 0.46
N ASP A 83 -5.43 6.70 1.51
CA ASP A 83 -4.05 6.80 1.97
C ASP A 83 -3.33 5.45 2.16
N PHE A 84 -4.05 4.33 2.08
CA PHE A 84 -3.57 2.97 2.27
C PHE A 84 -3.09 2.26 0.98
N VAL A 85 -2.99 2.98 -0.15
CA VAL A 85 -2.17 2.57 -1.30
C VAL A 85 -0.76 3.11 -1.09
N CYS A 86 0.09 2.36 -0.41
CA CYS A 86 1.39 2.83 0.08
C CYS A 86 2.42 1.71 0.20
N THR A 87 3.62 2.04 0.65
CA THR A 87 4.59 1.02 1.06
C THR A 87 4.26 0.47 2.45
N LEU A 88 4.80 -0.71 2.78
CA LEU A 88 4.63 -1.27 4.11
C LEU A 88 5.12 -0.31 5.20
N HIS A 89 6.29 0.32 5.01
CA HIS A 89 6.81 1.31 5.95
C HIS A 89 5.87 2.53 6.06
N GLY A 90 5.37 3.03 4.94
CA GLY A 90 4.39 4.13 4.93
C GLY A 90 3.11 3.79 5.67
N PHE A 91 2.61 2.56 5.51
CA PHE A 91 1.47 2.06 6.28
C PHE A 91 1.78 2.00 7.79
N CYS A 92 2.93 1.42 8.17
CA CYS A 92 3.32 1.33 9.58
C CYS A 92 3.39 2.70 10.26
N VAL A 93 3.97 3.70 9.59
CA VAL A 93 4.04 5.07 10.12
C VAL A 93 2.64 5.65 10.33
N LYS A 94 1.75 5.51 9.37
CA LYS A 94 0.37 6.01 9.48
C LYS A 94 -0.39 5.32 10.60
N PHE A 95 -0.30 3.99 10.65
CA PHE A 95 -0.93 3.19 11.70
C PHE A 95 -0.42 3.56 13.09
N LEU A 96 0.91 3.66 13.26
CA LEU A 96 1.50 4.03 14.54
C LEU A 96 1.11 5.45 14.97
N ARG A 97 1.05 6.41 14.06
CA ARG A 97 0.58 7.76 14.39
C ARG A 97 -0.85 7.81 14.92
N GLN A 98 -1.67 6.84 14.54
CA GLN A 98 -3.03 6.72 15.04
C GLN A 98 -3.09 5.98 16.38
N GLU A 99 -2.36 4.87 16.53
CA GLU A 99 -2.58 3.88 17.57
C GLU A 99 -1.48 3.79 18.64
N ILE A 100 -0.29 4.37 18.42
CA ILE A 100 0.89 4.18 19.29
C ILE A 100 0.67 4.67 20.74
N TYR A 101 -0.26 5.60 20.94
CA TYR A 101 -0.62 6.07 22.27
C TYR A 101 -1.17 4.95 23.18
N ARG A 102 -1.72 3.88 22.61
CA ARG A 102 -2.25 2.74 23.35
C ARG A 102 -1.17 1.95 24.09
N ILE A 103 0.07 2.09 23.66
CA ILE A 103 1.24 1.48 24.31
C ILE A 103 2.13 2.51 25.02
N GLY A 104 1.60 3.72 25.28
CA GLY A 104 2.23 4.74 26.11
C GLY A 104 3.23 5.66 25.39
N PHE A 105 3.29 5.64 24.04
CA PHE A 105 4.14 6.54 23.29
C PHE A 105 3.38 7.72 22.69
N PRO A 106 4.01 8.89 22.52
CA PRO A 106 3.39 10.05 21.90
C PRO A 106 3.16 9.81 20.40
N LYS A 107 2.06 10.35 19.86
CA LYS A 107 1.76 10.27 18.41
C LYS A 107 2.75 11.08 17.55
N SER A 108 3.46 12.02 18.16
CA SER A 108 4.46 12.91 17.53
C SER A 108 5.86 12.30 17.52
N PHE A 109 6.01 11.02 17.24
CA PHE A 109 7.33 10.40 17.12
C PHE A 109 8.01 10.77 15.79
N THR A 110 9.34 10.78 15.81
CA THR A 110 10.20 10.98 14.64
C THR A 110 10.56 9.63 14.02
N VAL A 111 10.51 9.54 12.71
CA VAL A 111 11.04 8.39 11.98
C VAL A 111 12.49 8.70 11.63
N LEU A 112 13.42 7.93 12.19
CA LEU A 112 14.85 8.07 11.94
C LEU A 112 15.19 7.33 10.62
N ASP A 113 16.06 7.94 9.83
CA ASP A 113 16.72 7.24 8.75
C ASP A 113 17.92 6.42 9.23
N GLU A 114 18.66 5.80 8.31
CA GLU A 114 19.80 4.96 8.67
C GLU A 114 20.99 5.80 9.24
N GLU A 115 21.19 7.01 8.73
CA GLU A 115 22.24 7.91 9.18
C GLU A 115 21.93 8.47 10.57
N ASP A 116 20.71 8.93 10.79
CA ASP A 116 20.20 9.37 12.09
C ASP A 116 20.31 8.26 13.15
N SER A 117 19.93 7.03 12.78
CA SER A 117 20.02 5.88 13.69
C SER A 117 21.45 5.55 14.09
N LYS A 118 22.41 5.63 13.15
CA LYS A 118 23.84 5.44 13.41
C LYS A 118 24.40 6.56 14.28
N ALA A 119 24.02 7.82 14.02
CA ALA A 119 24.47 8.96 14.80
C ALA A 119 23.99 8.85 16.26
N LEU A 120 22.72 8.49 16.46
CA LEU A 120 22.16 8.30 17.80
C LEU A 120 22.81 7.13 18.54
N ALA A 121 23.05 6.01 17.85
CA ALA A 121 23.75 4.86 18.44
C ALA A 121 25.17 5.24 18.87
N LYS A 122 25.91 5.97 18.03
CA LYS A 122 27.26 6.45 18.36
C LYS A 122 27.25 7.38 19.57
N GLN A 123 26.30 8.33 19.60
CA GLN A 123 26.17 9.23 20.75
C GLN A 123 25.94 8.44 22.05
N ALA A 124 25.02 7.45 22.01
CA ALA A 124 24.75 6.61 23.19
C ALA A 124 25.98 5.80 23.62
N MET A 125 26.80 5.30 22.69
CA MET A 125 28.07 4.61 23.00
C MET A 125 29.07 5.55 23.63
N ASP A 126 29.25 6.75 23.09
CA ASP A 126 30.15 7.77 23.62
C ASP A 126 29.76 8.17 25.06
N GLU A 127 28.46 8.33 25.33
CA GLU A 127 27.95 8.64 26.70
C GLU A 127 28.17 7.49 27.69
N LEU A 128 28.16 6.23 27.22
CA LEU A 128 28.40 5.05 28.04
C LEU A 128 29.88 4.68 28.17
N GLY A 129 30.79 5.36 27.43
CA GLY A 129 32.21 5.09 27.42
C GLY A 129 32.61 3.76 26.75
N ILE A 130 31.82 3.30 25.75
CA ILE A 130 32.08 2.09 24.97
C ILE A 130 32.45 2.44 23.54
#